data_12f3096244564db1ea82fbf5010fb2ea
#
_entry.id   12f3096244564db1ea82fbf5010fb2ea
#
_cell.length_a   1.000
_cell.length_b   1.000
_cell.length_c   1.000
_cell.angle_alpha   90.00
_cell.angle_beta   90.00
_cell.angle_gamma   90.00
#
_symmetry.space_group_name_H-M   'P 1'
#
loop_
_entity.id
_entity.type
_entity.pdbx_description
1 polymer ?
#
loop_
_entity_poly.entity_id
_entity_poly.type
_entity_poly.pdbx_seq_one_letter_code
_entity_poly.pdbx_strand_id
1 'polypeptide(L)'
;MQHGNLKTPVLSIVDDDESVREAIKGFIQSIGFKAEMFQSAQNFLVSDILKQTSCLIVDVHMPVMTGLELQSRLTSWRCRIPIIFITAHDDPAARAQALKAGAVDFLRKPFTEDDLLRAIQVALDPVGDSYRPATCTLIGKQF
;
A
#
# COMPACT_ATOMS: atom_id res chain seq x y z
N MET A 1 9.07 25.97 -10.00
CA MET A 1 8.96 25.60 -9.92
C MET A 1 8.70 24.93 -9.89
N GLN A 2 8.89 24.30 -10.03
CA GLN A 2 8.72 23.67 -10.05
C GLN A 2 8.31 23.09 -9.67
N HIS A 3 8.08 23.12 -9.50
CA HIS A 3 7.66 22.43 -9.19
C HIS A 3 6.96 21.69 -9.76
N GLY A 4 6.83 21.84 -10.32
CA GLY A 4 6.17 21.14 -11.21
C GLY A 4 6.31 19.71 -11.10
N ASN A 5 7.28 19.22 -10.65
CA ASN A 5 7.40 17.88 -10.55
C ASN A 5 6.89 17.39 -9.31
N LEU A 6 6.19 18.10 -8.54
CA LEU A 6 5.58 17.62 -7.36
C LEU A 6 4.30 16.94 -7.75
N LYS A 7 4.35 15.67 -7.92
CA LYS A 7 3.17 14.94 -8.29
C LYS A 7 2.36 14.55 -7.09
N THR A 8 1.06 14.48 -7.26
CA THR A 8 0.18 14.00 -6.21
C THR A 8 0.49 12.52 -5.97
N PRO A 9 0.71 12.13 -4.73
CA PRO A 9 0.94 10.73 -4.44
C PRO A 9 -0.22 9.84 -4.88
N VAL A 10 0.11 8.64 -5.31
CA VAL A 10 -0.86 7.64 -5.71
C VAL A 10 -0.89 6.56 -4.63
N LEU A 11 -2.05 6.35 -4.04
CA LEU A 11 -2.22 5.30 -3.07
C LEU A 11 -2.98 4.16 -3.73
N SER A 12 -2.42 2.98 -3.72
CA SER A 12 -3.05 1.81 -4.32
C SER A 12 -3.72 0.99 -3.23
N ILE A 13 -4.94 0.56 -3.48
CA ILE A 13 -5.75 -0.20 -2.53
C ILE A 13 -5.98 -1.57 -3.11
N VAL A 14 -5.58 -2.61 -2.40
CA VAL A 14 -5.75 -3.98 -2.84
C VAL A 14 -6.60 -4.71 -1.81
N ASP A 15 -7.82 -5.04 -2.17
CA ASP A 15 -8.75 -5.71 -1.28
C ASP A 15 -9.80 -6.38 -2.15
N ASP A 16 -10.16 -7.61 -1.84
CA ASP A 16 -11.16 -8.31 -2.64
C ASP A 16 -12.59 -7.88 -2.32
N ASP A 17 -12.79 -7.07 -1.29
CA ASP A 17 -14.11 -6.58 -0.92
C ASP A 17 -14.33 -5.20 -1.55
N GLU A 18 -15.27 -5.13 -2.46
CA GLU A 18 -15.53 -3.90 -3.20
C GLU A 18 -15.96 -2.75 -2.29
N SER A 19 -16.77 -3.04 -1.27
CA SER A 19 -17.23 -1.97 -0.39
C SER A 19 -16.08 -1.36 0.40
N VAL A 20 -15.12 -2.18 0.80
CA VAL A 20 -13.94 -1.67 1.50
C VAL A 20 -13.10 -0.82 0.55
N ARG A 21 -12.89 -1.30 -0.68
CA ARG A 21 -12.11 -0.52 -1.66
C ARG A 21 -12.73 0.85 -1.90
N GLU A 22 -14.05 0.87 -2.09
CA GLU A 22 -14.74 2.13 -2.39
C GLU A 22 -14.69 3.09 -1.21
N ALA A 23 -14.84 2.58 -0.01
CA ALA A 23 -14.80 3.43 1.18
C ALA A 23 -13.41 4.05 1.36
N ILE A 24 -12.37 3.26 1.18
CA ILE A 24 -11.01 3.75 1.34
C ILE A 24 -10.68 4.74 0.21
N LYS A 25 -11.11 4.42 -1.01
CA LYS A 25 -10.87 5.32 -2.13
C LYS A 25 -11.49 6.69 -1.87
N GLY A 26 -12.74 6.70 -1.40
CA GLY A 26 -13.42 7.96 -1.13
C GLY A 26 -12.68 8.80 -0.10
N PHE A 27 -12.21 8.14 0.95
CA PHE A 27 -11.45 8.84 1.98
C PHE A 27 -10.14 9.40 1.42
N ILE A 28 -9.40 8.59 0.67
CA ILE A 28 -8.12 9.03 0.11
C ILE A 28 -8.31 10.23 -0.80
N GLN A 29 -9.34 10.19 -1.63
CA GLN A 29 -9.60 11.31 -2.53
C GLN A 29 -10.00 12.55 -1.74
N SER A 30 -10.73 12.37 -0.63
CA SER A 30 -11.18 13.50 0.17
C SER A 30 -10.01 14.24 0.82
N ILE A 31 -8.89 13.57 1.03
CA ILE A 31 -7.73 14.21 1.64
C ILE A 31 -6.69 14.63 0.59
N GLY A 32 -7.07 14.57 -0.68
CA GLY A 32 -6.25 15.19 -1.72
C GLY A 32 -5.29 14.29 -2.48
N PHE A 33 -5.38 12.98 -2.28
CA PHE A 33 -4.49 12.05 -2.98
C PHE A 33 -5.22 11.31 -4.09
N LYS A 34 -4.48 10.67 -4.95
CA LYS A 34 -5.04 9.81 -5.98
C LYS A 34 -5.17 8.40 -5.43
N ALA A 35 -6.24 7.73 -5.78
CA ALA A 35 -6.48 6.37 -5.32
C ALA A 35 -6.69 5.46 -6.52
N GLU A 36 -5.98 4.33 -6.52
CA GLU A 36 -6.15 3.29 -7.53
C GLU A 36 -6.58 2.02 -6.83
N MET A 37 -7.53 1.30 -7.40
CA MET A 37 -8.11 0.15 -6.74
C MET A 37 -7.83 -1.12 -7.51
N PHE A 38 -7.54 -2.18 -6.79
CA PHE A 38 -7.30 -3.51 -7.35
C PHE A 38 -8.01 -4.54 -6.51
N GLN A 39 -8.65 -5.50 -7.18
CA GLN A 39 -9.38 -6.52 -6.44
C GLN A 39 -8.52 -7.71 -6.08
N SER A 40 -7.29 -7.76 -6.54
CA SER A 40 -6.39 -8.86 -6.19
C SER A 40 -4.94 -8.39 -6.24
N ALA A 41 -4.10 -9.11 -5.53
CA ALA A 41 -2.66 -8.83 -5.54
C ALA A 41 -2.10 -9.01 -6.94
N GLN A 42 -2.58 -10.02 -7.67
CA GLN A 42 -2.08 -10.27 -9.01
C GLN A 42 -2.36 -9.10 -9.93
N ASN A 43 -3.57 -8.53 -9.84
CA ASN A 43 -3.92 -7.39 -10.68
C ASN A 43 -3.00 -6.21 -10.41
N PHE A 44 -2.66 -6.00 -9.14
CA PHE A 44 -1.75 -4.92 -8.79
C PHE A 44 -0.36 -5.18 -9.36
N LEU A 45 0.13 -6.40 -9.21
CA LEU A 45 1.51 -6.72 -9.62
C LEU A 45 1.75 -6.57 -11.10
N VAL A 46 0.72 -6.78 -11.94
CA VAL A 46 0.89 -6.64 -13.38
C VAL A 46 0.52 -5.26 -13.89
N SER A 47 0.12 -4.37 -13.01
CA SER A 47 -0.33 -3.04 -13.41
C SER A 47 0.83 -2.08 -13.54
N ASP A 48 0.73 -1.16 -14.47
CA ASP A 48 1.70 -0.07 -14.57
C ASP A 48 1.63 0.86 -13.37
N ILE A 49 0.52 0.83 -12.64
CA ILE A 49 0.34 1.67 -11.45
C ILE A 49 1.31 1.27 -10.35
N LEU A 50 1.79 0.03 -10.35
CA LEU A 50 2.73 -0.43 -9.34
C LEU A 50 3.92 0.53 -9.25
N LYS A 51 4.48 0.93 -10.37
CA LYS A 51 5.65 1.79 -10.38
C LYS A 51 5.35 3.22 -9.94
N GLN A 52 4.08 3.59 -9.95
CA GLN A 52 3.66 4.92 -9.57
C GLN A 52 3.14 4.99 -8.14
N THR A 53 3.03 3.85 -7.48
CA THR A 53 2.40 3.77 -6.17
C THR A 53 3.32 4.31 -5.09
N SER A 54 2.83 5.30 -4.37
CA SER A 54 3.58 5.89 -3.27
C SER A 54 3.29 5.20 -1.93
N CYS A 55 2.16 4.54 -1.82
CA CYS A 55 1.78 3.81 -0.62
C CYS A 55 0.76 2.76 -1.01
N LEU A 56 0.91 1.57 -0.45
CA LEU A 56 0.03 0.44 -0.74
C LEU A 56 -0.79 0.11 0.49
N ILE A 57 -2.10 0.02 0.35
CA ILE A 57 -2.99 -0.40 1.42
C ILE A 57 -3.55 -1.74 0.97
N VAL A 58 -3.28 -2.79 1.72
CA VAL A 58 -3.61 -4.13 1.27
C VAL A 58 -4.21 -4.97 2.38
N ASP A 59 -5.25 -5.74 2.03
CA ASP A 59 -5.85 -6.68 2.94
C ASP A 59 -4.93 -7.89 3.10
N VAL A 60 -4.80 -8.37 4.33
CA VAL A 60 -3.98 -9.54 4.59
C VAL A 60 -4.60 -10.79 3.97
N HIS A 61 -5.91 -10.95 4.14
CA HIS A 61 -6.56 -12.20 3.75
C HIS A 61 -7.30 -12.05 2.43
N MET A 62 -6.69 -12.50 1.37
CA MET A 62 -7.28 -12.50 0.05
C MET A 62 -7.08 -13.86 -0.59
N PRO A 63 -7.99 -14.27 -1.49
CA PRO A 63 -7.82 -15.53 -2.16
C PRO A 63 -6.62 -15.51 -3.10
N VAL A 64 -6.06 -16.63 -3.34
CA VAL A 64 -4.95 -16.89 -4.26
C VAL A 64 -3.64 -16.32 -3.74
N MET A 65 -3.51 -15.02 -3.61
CA MET A 65 -2.29 -14.41 -3.06
C MET A 65 -2.68 -13.52 -1.90
N THR A 66 -2.16 -13.81 -0.72
CA THR A 66 -2.45 -13.01 0.48
C THR A 66 -1.65 -11.72 0.45
N GLY A 67 -2.01 -10.80 1.34
CA GLY A 67 -1.27 -9.55 1.46
C GLY A 67 0.17 -9.78 1.88
N LEU A 68 0.42 -10.76 2.75
CA LEU A 68 1.78 -11.06 3.15
C LEU A 68 2.60 -11.63 2.00
N GLU A 69 1.97 -12.45 1.17
CA GLU A 69 2.64 -12.96 -0.02
C GLU A 69 2.96 -11.85 -1.00
N LEU A 70 2.05 -10.88 -1.13
CA LEU A 70 2.31 -9.73 -1.97
C LEU A 70 3.51 -8.94 -1.44
N GLN A 71 3.55 -8.71 -0.14
CA GLN A 71 4.69 -8.03 0.47
C GLN A 71 6.00 -8.77 0.17
N SER A 72 5.98 -10.08 0.30
CA SER A 72 7.16 -10.89 0.03
C SER A 72 7.58 -10.78 -1.43
N ARG A 73 6.62 -10.77 -2.34
CA ARG A 73 6.92 -10.64 -3.75
C ARG A 73 7.55 -9.27 -4.05
N LEU A 74 7.00 -8.22 -3.47
CA LEU A 74 7.57 -6.87 -3.67
C LEU A 74 8.97 -6.78 -3.10
N THR A 75 9.20 -7.40 -1.95
CA THR A 75 10.52 -7.41 -1.37
C THR A 75 11.50 -8.13 -2.28
N SER A 76 11.10 -9.25 -2.85
CA SER A 76 11.98 -10.00 -3.74
C SER A 76 12.27 -9.21 -5.02
N TRP A 77 11.38 -8.33 -5.42
CA TRP A 77 11.59 -7.48 -6.58
C TRP A 77 12.30 -6.18 -6.21
N ARG A 78 12.64 -6.00 -4.94
CA ARG A 78 13.27 -4.79 -4.44
C ARG A 78 12.40 -3.55 -4.66
N CYS A 79 11.10 -3.75 -4.62
CA CYS A 79 10.17 -2.64 -4.66
C CYS A 79 9.93 -2.15 -3.26
N ARG A 80 10.31 -0.91 -2.99
CA ARG A 80 10.20 -0.38 -1.64
C ARG A 80 9.00 0.51 -1.53
N ILE A 81 7.84 -0.07 -1.61
CA ILE A 81 6.61 0.68 -1.46
C ILE A 81 6.18 0.58 0.00
N PRO A 82 5.95 1.70 0.68
CA PRO A 82 5.42 1.63 2.05
C PRO A 82 4.08 0.91 2.05
N ILE A 83 3.91 -0.04 2.95
CA ILE A 83 2.70 -0.87 2.97
C ILE A 83 1.97 -0.70 4.28
N ILE A 84 0.67 -0.45 4.20
CA ILE A 84 -0.24 -0.45 5.33
C ILE A 84 -1.14 -1.65 5.13
N PHE A 85 -1.11 -2.59 6.08
CA PHE A 85 -1.99 -3.74 6.01
C PHE A 85 -3.30 -3.47 6.71
N ILE A 86 -4.37 -4.05 6.18
CA ILE A 86 -5.67 -3.99 6.83
C ILE A 86 -6.18 -5.42 6.92
N THR A 87 -6.97 -5.70 7.95
CA THR A 87 -7.50 -7.05 8.11
C THR A 87 -8.77 -7.01 8.95
N ALA A 88 -9.70 -7.90 8.64
CA ALA A 88 -10.89 -8.07 9.45
C ALA A 88 -10.66 -9.03 10.63
N HIS A 89 -9.48 -9.65 10.67
CA HIS A 89 -9.20 -10.70 11.64
C HIS A 89 -8.15 -10.29 12.64
N ASP A 90 -8.27 -10.81 13.85
CA ASP A 90 -7.24 -10.61 14.85
C ASP A 90 -6.19 -11.67 14.59
N ASP A 91 -5.08 -11.26 14.02
CA ASP A 91 -4.04 -12.18 13.58
C ASP A 91 -2.68 -11.67 14.03
N PRO A 92 -2.32 -11.93 15.29
CA PRO A 92 -1.06 -11.42 15.82
C PRO A 92 0.16 -11.95 15.08
N ALA A 93 0.10 -13.17 14.56
CA ALA A 93 1.24 -13.73 13.83
C ALA A 93 1.44 -12.98 12.53
N ALA A 94 0.35 -12.71 11.80
CA ALA A 94 0.46 -11.96 10.55
C ALA A 94 0.95 -10.54 10.83
N ARG A 95 0.45 -9.93 11.91
CA ARG A 95 0.89 -8.58 12.27
C ARG A 95 2.38 -8.54 12.54
N ALA A 96 2.88 -9.49 13.34
CA ALA A 96 4.29 -9.52 13.66
C ALA A 96 5.13 -9.74 12.41
N GLN A 97 4.70 -10.64 11.54
CA GLN A 97 5.42 -10.91 10.30
C GLN A 97 5.46 -9.68 9.39
N ALA A 98 4.32 -9.02 9.25
CA ALA A 98 4.22 -7.85 8.38
C ALA A 98 5.12 -6.72 8.87
N LEU A 99 5.08 -6.44 10.17
CA LEU A 99 5.88 -5.36 10.73
C LEU A 99 7.36 -5.68 10.69
N LYS A 100 7.71 -6.93 10.94
CA LYS A 100 9.10 -7.33 10.87
C LYS A 100 9.65 -7.18 9.46
N ALA A 101 8.81 -7.39 8.46
CA ALA A 101 9.22 -7.25 7.07
C ALA A 101 9.14 -5.80 6.59
N GLY A 102 8.85 -4.85 7.47
CA GLY A 102 8.94 -3.44 7.14
C GLY A 102 7.63 -2.73 6.88
N ALA A 103 6.49 -3.34 7.16
CA ALA A 103 5.20 -2.66 6.96
C ALA A 103 5.14 -1.41 7.82
N VAL A 104 4.48 -0.38 7.30
CA VAL A 104 4.33 0.86 8.02
C VAL A 104 3.36 0.69 9.19
N ASP A 105 2.27 -0.01 8.96
CA ASP A 105 1.27 -0.21 9.99
C ASP A 105 0.40 -1.40 9.64
N PHE A 106 -0.40 -1.82 10.61
CA PHE A 106 -1.25 -2.99 10.45
C PHE A 106 -2.55 -2.64 11.18
N LEU A 107 -3.60 -2.34 10.44
CA LEU A 107 -4.84 -1.85 11.01
C LEU A 107 -5.92 -2.92 10.98
N ARG A 108 -6.61 -3.09 12.09
CA ARG A 108 -7.69 -4.05 12.16
C ARG A 108 -9.01 -3.36 11.88
N LYS A 109 -9.82 -3.96 11.03
CA LYS A 109 -11.15 -3.44 10.74
C LYS A 109 -12.08 -3.75 11.92
N PRO A 110 -12.95 -2.84 12.30
CA PRO A 110 -13.09 -1.51 11.71
C PRO A 110 -12.04 -0.57 12.28
N PHE A 111 -11.48 0.27 11.43
CA PHE A 111 -10.55 1.29 11.88
C PHE A 111 -11.14 2.64 11.53
N THR A 112 -10.69 3.69 12.20
CA THR A 112 -11.22 5.02 11.96
C THR A 112 -10.46 5.68 10.81
N GLU A 113 -11.07 6.72 10.26
CA GLU A 113 -10.37 7.53 9.26
C GLU A 113 -9.11 8.14 9.86
N ASP A 114 -9.13 8.50 11.14
CA ASP A 114 -7.95 9.04 11.78
C ASP A 114 -6.82 8.01 11.85
N ASP A 115 -7.16 6.75 12.14
CA ASP A 115 -6.15 5.68 12.16
C ASP A 115 -5.49 5.55 10.79
N LEU A 116 -6.32 5.54 9.74
CA LEU A 116 -5.81 5.39 8.39
C LEU A 116 -5.01 6.62 7.98
N LEU A 117 -5.49 7.81 8.31
CA LEU A 117 -4.77 9.04 7.98
C LEU A 117 -3.40 9.06 8.62
N ARG A 118 -3.32 8.67 9.89
CA ARG A 118 -2.02 8.64 10.56
C ARG A 118 -1.06 7.68 9.89
N ALA A 119 -1.55 6.50 9.51
CA ALA A 119 -0.71 5.52 8.84
C ALA A 119 -0.23 6.06 7.49
N ILE A 120 -1.12 6.71 6.74
CA ILE A 120 -0.76 7.29 5.46
C ILE A 120 0.28 8.40 5.64
N GLN A 121 0.11 9.23 6.66
CA GLN A 121 1.07 10.31 6.91
C GLN A 121 2.45 9.75 7.20
N VAL A 122 2.54 8.69 7.99
CA VAL A 122 3.81 8.06 8.25
C VAL A 122 4.39 7.46 6.97
N ALA A 123 3.55 6.80 6.18
CA ALA A 123 4.00 6.17 4.95
C ALA A 123 4.58 7.18 3.96
N LEU A 124 3.99 8.35 3.90
CA LEU A 124 4.40 9.36 2.92
C LEU A 124 5.37 10.39 3.49
N ASP A 125 5.68 10.30 4.78
CA ASP A 125 6.51 11.29 5.42
C ASP A 125 7.96 11.12 4.98
N PRO A 126 8.56 12.17 4.43
CA PRO A 126 9.94 12.07 3.98
C PRO A 126 10.93 12.18 5.11
N VAL A 127 10.55 11.91 6.32
CA VAL A 127 11.35 12.08 7.48
C VAL A 127 12.80 12.08 7.24
N GLY A 128 13.41 13.13 7.60
CA GLY A 128 14.80 13.27 7.41
C GLY A 128 15.08 13.08 5.96
N ASP A 129 16.04 12.33 5.67
CA ASP A 129 16.36 12.12 4.30
C ASP A 129 15.97 10.74 3.92
N SER A 130 15.18 10.11 4.68
CA SER A 130 14.90 8.73 4.38
C SER A 130 13.83 8.57 3.34
N TYR A 131 13.10 9.62 3.02
CA TYR A 131 12.05 9.45 2.04
C TYR A 131 12.60 9.19 0.67
N ARG A 132 12.07 8.23 -0.01
CA ARG A 132 12.35 8.04 -1.36
C ARG A 132 11.10 7.70 -1.99
N PRO A 133 10.86 8.14 -3.19
CA PRO A 133 9.70 7.69 -3.93
C PRO A 133 9.80 6.17 -4.02
N ALA A 134 8.72 5.52 -4.07
CA ALA A 134 8.72 4.09 -4.22
C ALA A 134 9.47 3.76 -5.50
N THR A 135 10.47 2.90 -5.40
CA THR A 135 11.18 2.49 -6.56
C THR A 135 11.21 1.00 -6.61
N CYS A 136 11.05 0.49 -7.75
CA CYS A 136 11.22 -0.92 -7.98
C CYS A 136 12.39 -1.05 -8.88
N THR A 137 13.45 -1.63 -8.37
CA THR A 137 14.57 -1.78 -9.22
C THR A 137 14.37 -3.01 -9.95
N LEU A 138 13.30 -3.23 -10.51
CA LEU A 138 13.09 -4.33 -11.19
C LEU A 138 13.73 -4.23 -12.35
N ILE A 139 14.25 -5.06 -12.72
CA ILE A 139 14.79 -5.07 -13.82
C ILE A 139 13.87 -5.61 -14.61
N GLY A 140 13.07 -5.20 -14.57
CA GLY A 140 12.29 -5.54 -15.23
C GLY A 140 12.15 -6.37 -16.01
N LYS A 141 12.18 -6.43 -16.40
CA LYS A 141 12.04 -6.95 -17.11
C LYS A 141 11.85 -8.05 -16.97
N GLN A 142 11.90 -8.44 -16.41
CA GLN A 142 11.94 -9.52 -16.21
C GLN A 142 10.78 -10.03 -15.89
N PHE A 143 9.90 -9.95 -16.11
CA PHE A 143 8.76 -10.63 -15.93
C PHE A 143 7.86 -10.29 -17.02
#